data_0a157cd001be808dd71e0a05797a646d
#
_entry.id   0a157cd001be808dd71e0a05797a646d
#
_cell.length_a   1.000
_cell.length_b   1.000
_cell.length_c   1.000
_cell.angle_alpha   90.00
_cell.angle_beta   90.00
_cell.angle_gamma   90.00
#
_symmetry.space_group_name_H-M   'P 1'
#
loop_
_entity.id
_entity.type
_entity.pdbx_description
1 polymer ?
#
loop_
_entity_poly.entity_id
_entity_poly.type
_entity_poly.pdbx_seq_one_letter_code
_entity_poly.pdbx_strand_id
1 'polypeptide(L)'
;MVNNGYAQYQNARIMTASPAELTLMLYEGAIKYGNIAVLAMENKNPAKAHENVVKVEKIIQNFRDTLDKKYPIWEDFEKVYVYLLRRCHEANIAKDPEIMEEVAIKMKEFDEAVEY
;
A
#
# COMPACT_ATOMS: atom_id res chain seq x y z
N MET A 1 7.46 -26.49 -5.84
CA MET A 1 8.20 -26.06 -4.66
C MET A 1 8.39 -24.55 -4.66
N VAL A 2 8.16 -23.93 -3.54
CA VAL A 2 8.26 -22.49 -3.41
C VAL A 2 9.72 -22.03 -3.50
N ASN A 3 9.95 -20.89 -4.16
CA ASN A 3 11.29 -20.32 -4.24
C ASN A 3 11.65 -19.64 -2.90
N ASN A 4 12.34 -20.38 -2.05
CA ASN A 4 12.77 -19.89 -0.74
C ASN A 4 13.87 -18.82 -0.82
N GLY A 5 14.62 -18.79 -1.93
CA GLY A 5 15.70 -17.81 -2.11
C GLY A 5 15.19 -16.38 -2.15
N TYR A 6 14.07 -16.14 -2.84
CA TYR A 6 13.48 -14.81 -2.89
C TYR A 6 12.97 -14.37 -1.52
N ALA A 7 12.29 -15.26 -0.80
CA ALA A 7 11.77 -14.96 0.53
C ALA A 7 12.91 -14.67 1.51
N GLN A 8 14.00 -15.43 1.46
CA GLN A 8 15.17 -15.20 2.30
C GLN A 8 15.82 -13.85 1.99
N TYR A 9 15.92 -13.49 0.71
CA TYR A 9 16.47 -12.20 0.29
C TYR A 9 15.62 -11.05 0.83
N GLN A 10 14.29 -11.14 0.72
CA GLN A 10 13.40 -10.10 1.22
C GLN A 10 13.46 -9.96 2.73
N ASN A 11 13.51 -11.08 3.45
CA ASN A 11 13.65 -11.05 4.90
C ASN A 11 14.97 -10.40 5.33
N ALA A 12 16.07 -10.73 4.68
CA ALA A 12 17.37 -10.11 4.96
C ALA A 12 17.33 -8.60 4.69
N ARG A 13 16.70 -8.18 3.59
CA ARG A 13 16.55 -6.78 3.24
C ARG A 13 15.76 -6.02 4.31
N ILE A 14 14.65 -6.59 4.81
CA ILE A 14 13.84 -5.98 5.86
C ILE A 14 14.63 -5.86 7.16
N MET A 15 15.36 -6.90 7.54
CA MET A 15 16.11 -6.92 8.80
C MET A 15 17.27 -5.94 8.83
N THR A 16 17.82 -5.59 7.67
CA THR A 16 18.97 -4.69 7.57
C THR A 16 18.60 -3.27 7.13
N ALA A 17 17.33 -3.05 6.77
CA ALA A 17 16.89 -1.77 6.23
C ALA A 17 16.82 -0.70 7.33
N SER A 18 17.18 0.53 6.97
CA SER A 18 16.94 1.70 7.81
C SER A 18 15.44 2.01 7.87
N PRO A 19 14.98 2.85 8.83
CA PRO A 19 13.58 3.27 8.85
C PRO A 19 13.10 3.89 7.53
N ALA A 20 13.95 4.69 6.88
CA ALA A 20 13.61 5.30 5.60
C ALA A 20 13.45 4.24 4.50
N GLU A 21 14.35 3.27 4.48
CA GLU A 21 14.25 2.16 3.51
C GLU A 21 13.01 1.30 3.74
N LEU A 22 12.66 1.04 5.01
CA LEU A 22 11.42 0.32 5.33
C LEU A 22 10.18 1.07 4.85
N THR A 23 10.16 2.39 5.01
CA THR A 23 9.07 3.23 4.51
C THR A 23 8.93 3.10 2.99
N LEU A 24 10.05 3.18 2.26
CA LEU A 24 10.04 3.00 0.80
C LEU A 24 9.53 1.61 0.41
N MET A 25 9.99 0.58 1.11
CA MET A 25 9.53 -0.79 0.85
C MET A 25 8.02 -0.94 1.05
N LEU A 26 7.45 -0.27 2.05
CA LEU A 26 6.02 -0.30 2.28
C LEU A 26 5.25 0.42 1.17
N TYR A 27 5.73 1.58 0.70
CA TYR A 27 5.10 2.26 -0.43
C TYR A 27 5.18 1.41 -1.70
N GLU A 28 6.35 0.81 -1.97
CA GLU A 28 6.52 -0.09 -3.11
C GLU A 28 5.55 -1.27 -3.04
N GLY A 29 5.38 -1.84 -1.84
CA GLY A 29 4.43 -2.91 -1.60
C GLY A 29 2.98 -2.48 -1.87
N ALA A 30 2.59 -1.30 -1.40
CA ALA A 30 1.26 -0.77 -1.62
C ALA A 30 0.98 -0.56 -3.12
N ILE A 31 1.96 -0.05 -3.86
CA ILE A 31 1.84 0.12 -5.31
C ILE A 31 1.67 -1.24 -6.00
N LYS A 32 2.51 -2.20 -5.64
CA LYS A 32 2.47 -3.55 -6.21
C LYS A 32 1.11 -4.21 -5.98
N TYR A 33 0.67 -4.25 -4.74
CA TYR A 33 -0.61 -4.91 -4.41
C TYR A 33 -1.79 -4.13 -4.97
N GLY A 34 -1.70 -2.80 -4.99
CA GLY A 34 -2.72 -1.97 -5.61
C GLY A 34 -2.88 -2.28 -7.10
N ASN A 35 -1.77 -2.40 -7.82
CA ASN A 35 -1.81 -2.73 -9.24
C ASN A 35 -2.34 -4.15 -9.48
N ILE A 36 -1.97 -5.12 -8.63
CA ILE A 36 -2.51 -6.47 -8.72
C ILE A 36 -4.02 -6.46 -8.50
N ALA A 37 -4.49 -5.68 -7.52
CA ALA A 37 -5.92 -5.55 -7.25
C ALA A 37 -6.67 -4.96 -8.46
N VAL A 38 -6.13 -3.92 -9.07
CA VAL A 38 -6.73 -3.30 -10.28
C VAL A 38 -6.87 -4.34 -11.39
N LEU A 39 -5.79 -5.07 -11.69
CA LEU A 39 -5.83 -6.10 -12.72
C LEU A 39 -6.82 -7.21 -12.40
N ALA A 40 -6.88 -7.63 -11.13
CA ALA A 40 -7.82 -8.67 -10.71
C ALA A 40 -9.26 -8.20 -10.86
N MET A 41 -9.55 -6.93 -10.60
CA MET A 41 -10.87 -6.35 -10.80
C MET A 41 -11.23 -6.32 -12.29
N GLU A 42 -10.29 -5.90 -13.14
CA GLU A 42 -10.48 -5.87 -14.58
C GLU A 42 -10.71 -7.27 -15.16
N ASN A 43 -10.03 -8.28 -14.61
CA ASN A 43 -10.13 -9.65 -15.04
C ASN A 43 -11.27 -10.44 -14.36
N LYS A 44 -12.13 -9.76 -13.62
CA LYS A 44 -13.27 -10.35 -12.93
C LYS A 44 -12.87 -11.48 -11.96
N ASN A 45 -11.76 -11.25 -11.22
CA ASN A 45 -11.30 -12.16 -10.20
C ASN A 45 -11.48 -11.50 -8.81
N PRO A 46 -12.69 -11.57 -8.23
CA PRO A 46 -12.99 -10.84 -7.00
C PRO A 46 -12.21 -11.34 -5.78
N ALA A 47 -11.91 -12.62 -5.70
CA ALA A 47 -11.15 -13.17 -4.57
C ALA A 47 -9.73 -12.61 -4.54
N LYS A 48 -9.05 -12.59 -5.68
CA LYS A 48 -7.70 -12.04 -5.80
C LYS A 48 -7.70 -10.54 -5.58
N ALA A 49 -8.72 -9.84 -6.08
CA ALA A 49 -8.89 -8.41 -5.84
C ALA A 49 -9.00 -8.12 -4.34
N HIS A 50 -9.88 -8.82 -3.64
CA HIS A 50 -10.07 -8.65 -2.20
C HIS A 50 -8.77 -8.87 -1.43
N GLU A 51 -8.08 -9.97 -1.72
CA GLU A 51 -6.82 -10.31 -1.05
C GLU A 51 -5.81 -9.16 -1.15
N ASN A 52 -5.67 -8.59 -2.33
CA ASN A 52 -4.68 -7.54 -2.56
C ASN A 52 -5.12 -6.17 -2.04
N VAL A 53 -6.41 -5.84 -2.09
CA VAL A 53 -6.92 -4.63 -1.44
C VAL A 53 -6.65 -4.67 0.06
N VAL A 54 -6.88 -5.81 0.71
CA VAL A 54 -6.61 -5.96 2.15
C VAL A 54 -5.14 -5.72 2.47
N LYS A 55 -4.23 -6.18 1.61
CA LYS A 55 -2.79 -5.92 1.79
C LYS A 55 -2.47 -4.43 1.72
N VAL A 56 -3.08 -3.71 0.78
CA VAL A 56 -2.91 -2.25 0.67
C VAL A 56 -3.46 -1.55 1.91
N GLU A 57 -4.66 -1.95 2.37
CA GLU A 57 -5.26 -1.37 3.56
C GLU A 57 -4.37 -1.55 4.80
N LYS A 58 -3.77 -2.71 4.97
CA LYS A 58 -2.86 -2.96 6.09
C LYS A 58 -1.65 -2.05 6.05
N ILE A 59 -1.10 -1.79 4.88
CA ILE A 59 0.04 -0.89 4.72
C ILE A 59 -0.36 0.54 5.07
N ILE A 60 -1.49 1.01 4.55
CA ILE A 60 -1.99 2.37 4.82
C ILE A 60 -2.29 2.52 6.32
N GLN A 61 -2.91 1.52 6.94
CA GLN A 61 -3.19 1.55 8.37
C GLN A 61 -1.89 1.62 9.18
N ASN A 62 -0.84 0.91 8.75
CA ASN A 62 0.47 0.98 9.39
C ASN A 62 1.03 2.41 9.33
N PHE A 63 0.95 3.08 8.20
CA PHE A 63 1.37 4.48 8.09
C PHE A 63 0.58 5.37 9.03
N ARG A 64 -0.72 5.17 9.10
CA ARG A 64 -1.59 5.95 9.98
C ARG A 64 -1.22 5.74 11.45
N ASP A 65 -0.99 4.49 11.85
CA ASP A 65 -0.68 4.12 13.23
C ASP A 65 0.69 4.63 13.69
N THR A 66 1.61 4.82 12.75
CA THR A 66 2.98 5.24 13.06
C THR A 66 3.25 6.72 12.83
N LEU A 67 2.21 7.52 12.53
CA LEU A 67 2.37 8.96 12.38
C LEU A 67 2.92 9.59 13.67
N ASP A 68 3.97 10.41 13.51
CA ASP A 68 4.57 11.11 14.63
C ASP A 68 3.84 12.43 14.87
N LYS A 69 3.07 12.46 15.95
CA LYS A 69 2.22 13.59 16.29
C LYS A 69 2.99 14.81 16.81
N LYS A 70 4.31 14.70 16.95
CA LYS A 70 5.15 15.85 17.27
C LYS A 70 5.17 16.88 16.14
N TYR A 71 4.98 16.44 14.89
CA TYR A 71 5.01 17.31 13.73
C TYR A 71 3.59 17.75 13.37
N PRO A 72 3.30 19.07 13.31
CA PRO A 72 1.94 19.55 13.03
C PRO A 72 1.31 18.99 11.75
N ILE A 73 2.13 18.63 10.77
CA ILE A 73 1.64 18.08 9.50
C ILE A 73 1.00 16.70 9.65
N TRP A 74 1.11 16.04 10.80
CA TRP A 74 0.53 14.72 11.00
C TRP A 74 -0.98 14.69 10.74
N GLU A 75 -1.68 15.79 11.04
CA GLU A 75 -3.13 15.86 10.83
C GLU A 75 -3.49 15.78 9.35
N ASP A 76 -2.68 16.41 8.50
CA ASP A 76 -2.92 16.38 7.06
C ASP A 76 -2.67 14.97 6.50
N PHE A 77 -1.61 14.31 6.94
CA PHE A 77 -1.35 12.92 6.56
C PHE A 77 -2.44 11.98 7.06
N GLU A 78 -2.91 12.16 8.28
CA GLU A 78 -3.99 11.33 8.80
C GLU A 78 -5.24 11.45 7.95
N LYS A 79 -5.63 12.66 7.56
CA LYS A 79 -6.79 12.89 6.69
C LYS A 79 -6.66 12.15 5.37
N VAL A 80 -5.47 12.18 4.77
CA VAL A 80 -5.20 11.49 3.50
C VAL A 80 -5.29 9.98 3.69
N TYR A 81 -4.69 9.44 4.74
CA TYR A 81 -4.75 7.99 4.99
C TYR A 81 -6.17 7.52 5.26
N VAL A 82 -6.95 8.26 6.04
CA VAL A 82 -8.36 7.95 6.27
C VAL A 82 -9.14 7.95 4.97
N TYR A 83 -8.91 8.95 4.13
CA TYR A 83 -9.54 9.03 2.81
C TYR A 83 -9.20 7.81 1.95
N LEU A 84 -7.90 7.46 1.89
CA LEU A 84 -7.45 6.33 1.08
C LEU A 84 -7.99 4.99 1.58
N LEU A 85 -8.10 4.82 2.90
CA LEU A 85 -8.71 3.61 3.46
C LEU A 85 -10.18 3.51 3.06
N ARG A 86 -10.90 4.63 3.08
CA ARG A 86 -12.29 4.66 2.63
C ARG A 86 -12.41 4.30 1.15
N ARG A 87 -11.49 4.84 0.32
CA ARG A 87 -11.50 4.52 -1.11
C ARG A 87 -11.17 3.07 -1.39
N CYS A 88 -10.23 2.48 -0.62
CA CYS A 88 -9.97 1.04 -0.71
C CYS A 88 -11.23 0.24 -0.41
N HIS A 89 -11.96 0.61 0.64
CA HIS A 89 -13.19 -0.06 1.01
C HIS A 89 -14.24 0.03 -0.09
N GLU A 90 -14.45 1.24 -0.63
CA GLU A 90 -15.39 1.47 -1.74
C GLU A 90 -15.00 0.66 -2.97
N ALA A 91 -13.72 0.68 -3.33
CA ALA A 91 -13.20 -0.08 -4.48
C ALA A 91 -13.44 -1.58 -4.29
N ASN A 92 -13.22 -2.07 -3.07
CA ASN A 92 -13.36 -3.49 -2.78
C ASN A 92 -14.83 -3.95 -2.84
N ILE A 93 -15.75 -3.16 -2.31
CA ILE A 93 -17.17 -3.49 -2.35
C ILE A 93 -17.67 -3.52 -3.80
N ALA A 94 -17.35 -2.50 -4.57
CA ALA A 94 -17.81 -2.38 -5.96
C ALA A 94 -16.95 -3.17 -6.94
N LYS A 95 -15.75 -3.59 -6.53
CA LYS A 95 -14.72 -4.17 -7.40
C LYS A 95 -14.43 -3.25 -8.58
N ASP A 96 -14.33 -1.95 -8.27
CA ASP A 96 -14.15 -0.88 -9.25
C ASP A 96 -12.67 -0.58 -9.45
N PRO A 97 -12.09 -0.94 -10.61
CA PRO A 97 -10.67 -0.72 -10.86
C PRO A 97 -10.27 0.75 -10.90
N GLU A 98 -11.16 1.64 -11.32
CA GLU A 98 -10.85 3.08 -11.36
C GLU A 98 -10.63 3.65 -9.97
N ILE A 99 -11.45 3.26 -8.99
CA ILE A 99 -11.29 3.70 -7.61
C ILE A 99 -10.00 3.14 -7.03
N MET A 100 -9.70 1.85 -7.30
CA MET A 100 -8.48 1.24 -6.78
C MET A 100 -7.24 1.85 -7.42
N GLU A 101 -7.30 2.21 -8.69
CA GLU A 101 -6.20 2.87 -9.38
C GLU A 101 -5.88 4.22 -8.76
N GLU A 102 -6.88 4.98 -8.32
CA GLU A 102 -6.67 6.24 -7.61
C GLU A 102 -5.77 6.03 -6.38
N VAL A 103 -6.05 4.97 -5.62
CA VAL A 103 -5.24 4.64 -4.43
C VAL A 103 -3.81 4.30 -4.81
N ALA A 104 -3.62 3.46 -5.83
CA ALA A 104 -2.29 3.06 -6.29
C ALA A 104 -1.48 4.27 -6.79
N ILE A 105 -2.11 5.19 -7.51
CA ILE A 105 -1.46 6.41 -7.99
C ILE A 105 -1.01 7.27 -6.81
N LYS A 106 -1.84 7.42 -5.79
CA LYS A 106 -1.48 8.21 -4.61
C LYS A 106 -0.29 7.59 -3.87
N MET A 107 -0.25 6.26 -3.77
CA MET A 107 0.89 5.56 -3.15
C MET A 107 2.17 5.82 -3.94
N LYS A 108 2.08 5.84 -5.27
CA LYS A 108 3.23 6.14 -6.15
C LYS A 108 3.71 7.57 -5.94
N GLU A 109 2.80 8.53 -5.81
CA GLU A 109 3.16 9.92 -5.52
C GLU A 109 3.93 10.06 -4.21
N PHE A 110 3.48 9.35 -3.16
CA PHE A 110 4.18 9.35 -1.88
C PHE A 110 5.56 8.70 -1.99
N ASP A 111 5.66 7.59 -2.71
CA ASP A 111 6.91 6.89 -2.92
C ASP A 111 7.94 7.80 -3.61
N GLU A 112 7.53 8.49 -4.66
CA GLU A 112 8.38 9.42 -5.39
C GLU A 112 8.80 10.60 -4.51
N ALA A 113 7.92 11.10 -3.65
CA ALA A 113 8.23 12.21 -2.76
C ALA A 113 9.27 11.82 -1.69
N VAL A 114 9.25 10.58 -1.22
CA VAL A 114 10.16 10.10 -0.17
C VAL A 114 11.56 9.80 -0.73
N GLU A 115 11.68 9.52 -2.03
CA GLU A 115 12.97 9.25 -2.67
C GLU A 115 13.91 10.46 -2.67
N TYR A 116 13.42 11.65 -2.38
CA TYR A 116 14.25 12.87 -2.33
C TYR A 116 14.68 13.21 -0.89
#